data_a000705fde47a2adce969c6c28629fd7
#
_entry.id   a000705fde47a2adce969c6c28629fd7
#
_cell.length_a   1.000
_cell.length_b   1.000
_cell.length_c   1.000
_cell.angle_alpha   90.00
_cell.angle_beta   90.00
_cell.angle_gamma   90.00
#
_symmetry.space_group_name_H-M   'P 1'
#
loop_
_entity.id
_entity.type
_entity.pdbx_description
1 polymer ?
#
loop_
_entity_poly.entity_id
_entity_poly.type
_entity_poly.pdbx_seq_one_letter_code
_entity_poly.pdbx_strand_id
1 'polypeptide(L)'
;MQSDLNSLLPKPQVTRREFVVTALTSGFALAVQPVSAATITTDSEGLTAGEATIGASYDTIPGYFARPAAGENFPVVLVAQEIFGVHEHIKDICRRLAKRGYLAVAPELFFRQGDVSKIKDVSEILEKVVAKVPDAQVMKDLDATVAWAGVNKGDTKRLAVTGFCYGGRIT
;
A
#
# COMPACT_ATOMS: atom_id res chain seq x y z
N MET A 1 49.80 17.99 -6.33
CA MET A 1 49.30 19.34 -5.98
C MET A 1 47.77 19.50 -6.06
N GLN A 2 47.10 18.91 -7.05
CA GLN A 2 45.59 18.94 -7.12
C GLN A 2 44.94 17.97 -6.14
N SER A 3 45.59 16.86 -5.78
CA SER A 3 45.08 15.85 -4.82
C SER A 3 45.07 16.34 -3.37
N ASP A 4 45.99 17.23 -3.03
CA ASP A 4 46.15 17.70 -1.65
C ASP A 4 45.10 18.79 -1.28
N LEU A 5 44.62 19.52 -2.29
CA LEU A 5 43.59 20.54 -2.12
C LEU A 5 42.21 19.92 -1.83
N ASN A 6 41.93 18.72 -2.36
CA ASN A 6 40.66 18.01 -2.10
C ASN A 6 40.55 17.46 -0.67
N SER A 7 41.70 17.33 0.05
CA SER A 7 41.70 16.90 1.45
C SER A 7 41.28 18.02 2.42
N LEU A 8 41.30 19.27 1.97
CA LEU A 8 40.95 20.44 2.76
C LEU A 8 39.49 20.85 2.62
N LEU A 9 38.76 20.23 1.67
CA LEU A 9 37.32 20.45 1.56
C LEU A 9 36.58 19.71 2.70
N PRO A 10 35.67 20.39 3.43
CA PRO A 10 34.90 19.73 4.45
C PRO A 10 34.10 18.59 3.81
N LYS A 11 34.37 17.36 4.24
CA LYS A 11 33.54 16.22 3.83
C LYS A 11 32.11 16.47 4.31
N PRO A 12 31.09 16.43 3.44
CA PRO A 12 29.73 16.59 3.87
C PRO A 12 29.42 15.53 4.93
N GLN A 13 29.20 15.94 6.18
CA GLN A 13 28.79 15.06 7.23
C GLN A 13 27.30 14.85 7.08
N VAL A 14 26.93 13.82 6.33
CA VAL A 14 25.54 13.38 6.24
C VAL A 14 25.18 12.68 7.54
N THR A 15 24.25 13.23 8.28
CA THR A 15 23.73 12.59 9.49
C THR A 15 23.03 11.27 9.12
N ARG A 16 22.93 10.34 10.08
CA ARG A 16 22.17 9.08 9.88
C ARG A 16 20.75 9.35 9.36
N ARG A 17 20.11 10.39 9.85
CA ARG A 17 18.75 10.78 9.46
C ARG A 17 18.73 11.29 8.01
N GLU A 18 19.66 12.15 7.64
CA GLU A 18 19.79 12.66 6.25
C GLU A 18 20.15 11.55 5.28
N PHE A 19 21.02 10.61 5.68
CA PHE A 19 21.33 9.43 4.87
C PHE A 19 20.10 8.56 4.65
N VAL A 20 19.31 8.27 5.70
CA VAL A 20 18.09 7.47 5.60
C VAL A 20 17.05 8.18 4.75
N VAL A 21 16.84 9.48 4.93
CA VAL A 21 15.89 10.25 4.12
C VAL A 21 16.34 10.30 2.66
N THR A 22 17.63 10.55 2.40
CA THR A 22 18.15 10.60 1.02
C THR A 22 18.13 9.22 0.37
N ALA A 23 18.48 8.16 1.09
CA ALA A 23 18.44 6.79 0.57
C ALA A 23 17.00 6.33 0.29
N LEU A 24 16.06 6.68 1.16
CA LEU A 24 14.62 6.38 0.95
C LEU A 24 14.07 7.16 -0.24
N THR A 25 14.36 8.46 -0.37
CA THR A 25 13.88 9.27 -1.50
C THR A 25 14.53 8.85 -2.81
N SER A 26 15.85 8.59 -2.83
CA SER A 26 16.55 8.17 -4.06
C SER A 26 16.20 6.73 -4.46
N GLY A 27 16.15 5.81 -3.50
CA GLY A 27 15.74 4.42 -3.73
C GLY A 27 14.29 4.33 -4.16
N PHE A 28 13.42 5.17 -3.59
CA PHE A 28 12.03 5.28 -3.97
C PHE A 28 11.85 5.86 -5.38
N ALA A 29 12.55 6.94 -5.73
CA ALA A 29 12.49 7.54 -7.07
C ALA A 29 12.98 6.57 -8.16
N LEU A 30 13.94 5.70 -7.86
CA LEU A 30 14.40 4.65 -8.78
C LEU A 30 13.41 3.47 -8.85
N ALA A 31 12.73 3.16 -7.76
CA ALA A 31 11.73 2.08 -7.73
C ALA A 31 10.41 2.46 -8.41
N VAL A 32 10.12 3.75 -8.54
CA VAL A 32 8.89 4.30 -9.16
C VAL A 32 9.06 4.58 -10.66
N GLN A 33 10.07 4.02 -11.31
CA GLN A 33 10.13 4.03 -12.78
C GLN A 33 8.82 3.46 -13.32
N PRO A 34 8.21 4.08 -14.34
CA PRO A 34 6.97 3.56 -14.91
C PRO A 34 7.22 2.12 -15.31
N VAL A 35 6.55 1.20 -14.65
CA VAL A 35 6.66 -0.23 -14.93
C VAL A 35 6.20 -0.40 -16.38
N SER A 36 7.12 -0.78 -17.25
CA SER A 36 6.83 -0.96 -18.65
C SER A 36 5.75 -2.04 -18.83
N ALA A 37 5.07 -2.04 -19.98
CA ALA A 37 3.92 -2.88 -20.32
C ALA A 37 4.12 -4.42 -20.22
N ALA A 38 5.22 -4.87 -19.65
CA ALA A 38 5.52 -6.27 -19.33
C ALA A 38 5.21 -6.65 -17.88
N THR A 39 4.43 -5.85 -17.16
CA THR A 39 4.01 -6.18 -15.80
C THR A 39 3.20 -7.47 -15.82
N ILE A 40 3.66 -8.46 -15.05
CA ILE A 40 2.90 -9.70 -14.87
C ILE A 40 1.60 -9.32 -14.17
N THR A 41 0.47 -9.55 -14.84
CA THR A 41 -0.86 -9.36 -14.27
C THR A 41 -1.49 -10.71 -13.99
N THR A 42 -2.01 -10.88 -12.79
CA THR A 42 -2.77 -12.07 -12.40
C THR A 42 -4.20 -11.92 -12.87
N ASP A 43 -4.71 -12.90 -13.62
CA ASP A 43 -6.10 -12.96 -14.03
C ASP A 43 -7.05 -13.22 -12.83
N SER A 44 -8.34 -13.07 -13.07
CA SER A 44 -9.39 -13.33 -12.06
C SER A 44 -10.08 -14.69 -12.23
N GLU A 45 -9.57 -15.58 -13.08
CA GLU A 45 -10.16 -16.89 -13.28
C GLU A 45 -10.16 -17.69 -11.96
N GLY A 46 -11.30 -18.27 -11.60
CA GLY A 46 -11.48 -18.99 -10.33
C GLY A 46 -11.50 -18.09 -9.08
N LEU A 47 -11.55 -16.76 -9.26
CA LEU A 47 -11.63 -15.80 -8.16
C LEU A 47 -12.96 -15.04 -8.17
N THR A 48 -13.37 -14.58 -7.00
CA THR A 48 -14.27 -13.45 -6.83
C THR A 48 -13.41 -12.26 -6.45
N ALA A 49 -13.37 -11.25 -7.31
CA ALA A 49 -12.55 -10.06 -7.08
C ALA A 49 -13.28 -8.81 -7.56
N GLY A 50 -13.04 -7.67 -6.92
CA GLY A 50 -13.67 -6.41 -7.27
C GLY A 50 -13.51 -5.33 -6.22
N GLU A 51 -14.22 -4.24 -6.44
CA GLU A 51 -14.27 -3.13 -5.50
C GLU A 51 -15.07 -3.53 -4.26
N ALA A 52 -14.67 -3.00 -3.11
CA ALA A 52 -15.32 -3.19 -1.81
C ALA A 52 -15.74 -1.85 -1.22
N THR A 53 -16.84 -1.84 -0.51
CA THR A 53 -17.21 -0.75 0.40
C THR A 53 -16.98 -1.22 1.83
N ILE A 54 -16.00 -0.63 2.49
CA ILE A 54 -15.51 -1.05 3.80
C ILE A 54 -15.94 -0.02 4.84
N GLY A 55 -16.44 -0.48 5.99
CA GLY A 55 -16.91 0.36 7.09
C GLY A 55 -18.42 0.33 7.29
N ALA A 56 -18.95 1.19 8.14
CA ALA A 56 -20.35 1.25 8.53
C ALA A 56 -21.01 2.52 7.99
N SER A 57 -22.23 2.35 7.52
CA SER A 57 -23.27 3.30 7.05
C SER A 57 -22.86 4.72 6.59
N TYR A 58 -22.11 5.48 7.35
CA TYR A 58 -21.76 6.88 7.08
C TYR A 58 -20.25 7.18 7.12
N ASP A 59 -19.45 6.19 7.51
CA ASP A 59 -17.97 6.28 7.48
C ASP A 59 -17.42 5.07 6.74
N THR A 60 -17.60 5.08 5.43
CA THR A 60 -17.14 4.01 4.54
C THR A 60 -16.00 4.50 3.68
N ILE A 61 -15.08 3.59 3.37
CA ILE A 61 -14.02 3.81 2.40
C ILE A 61 -14.11 2.77 1.29
N PRO A 62 -13.70 3.11 0.07
CA PRO A 62 -13.53 2.11 -0.98
C PRO A 62 -12.33 1.22 -0.67
N GLY A 63 -12.29 0.08 -1.31
CA GLY A 63 -11.17 -0.84 -1.29
C GLY A 63 -11.29 -1.83 -2.43
N TYR A 64 -10.32 -2.72 -2.53
CA TYR A 64 -10.34 -3.82 -3.47
C TYR A 64 -10.17 -5.14 -2.73
N PHE A 65 -10.86 -6.18 -3.17
CA PHE A 65 -10.68 -7.51 -2.60
C PHE A 65 -10.54 -8.57 -3.68
N ALA A 66 -9.94 -9.69 -3.30
CA ALA A 66 -9.95 -10.92 -4.09
C ALA A 66 -9.96 -12.13 -3.15
N ARG A 67 -10.71 -13.17 -3.51
CA ARG A 67 -10.75 -14.47 -2.83
C ARG A 67 -11.04 -15.58 -3.83
N PRO A 68 -10.85 -16.86 -3.48
CA PRO A 68 -11.35 -17.96 -4.29
C PRO A 68 -12.86 -17.84 -4.54
N ALA A 69 -13.31 -18.19 -5.75
CA ALA A 69 -14.74 -18.11 -6.10
C ALA A 69 -15.59 -19.11 -5.30
N ALA A 70 -15.04 -20.29 -4.99
CA ALA A 70 -15.66 -21.34 -4.22
C ALA A 70 -15.03 -21.48 -2.83
N GLY A 71 -15.83 -21.86 -1.84
CA GLY A 71 -15.39 -22.05 -0.46
C GLY A 71 -15.76 -20.89 0.46
N GLU A 72 -15.34 -21.00 1.71
CA GLU A 72 -15.56 -20.05 2.80
C GLU A 72 -14.49 -20.22 3.88
N ASN A 73 -14.51 -19.38 4.90
CA ASN A 73 -13.54 -19.40 6.00
C ASN A 73 -12.09 -19.23 5.50
N PHE A 74 -11.87 -18.32 4.53
CA PHE A 74 -10.55 -18.06 3.99
C PHE A 74 -9.66 -17.34 5.02
N PRO A 75 -8.38 -17.72 5.18
CA PRO A 75 -7.44 -16.89 5.92
C PRO A 75 -7.41 -15.47 5.32
N VAL A 76 -7.38 -14.46 6.17
CA VAL A 76 -7.47 -13.07 5.73
C VAL A 76 -6.07 -12.45 5.64
N VAL A 77 -5.82 -11.73 4.55
CA VAL A 77 -4.62 -10.88 4.42
C VAL A 77 -5.06 -9.47 4.09
N LEU A 78 -4.75 -8.52 4.98
CA LEU A 78 -4.88 -7.10 4.68
C LEU A 78 -3.65 -6.65 3.88
N VAL A 79 -3.89 -5.92 2.79
CA VAL A 79 -2.83 -5.40 1.93
C VAL A 79 -2.80 -3.88 2.07
N ALA A 80 -1.86 -3.37 2.86
CA ALA A 80 -1.69 -1.94 3.05
C ALA A 80 -0.99 -1.32 1.82
N GLN A 81 -1.62 -0.30 1.25
CA GLN A 81 -1.25 0.36 0.01
C GLN A 81 0.08 1.14 0.09
N GLU A 82 0.60 1.47 -1.07
CA GLU A 82 1.68 2.44 -1.25
C GLU A 82 1.13 3.88 -1.20
N ILE A 83 1.99 4.88 -1.40
CA ILE A 83 1.57 6.30 -1.47
C ILE A 83 0.66 6.59 -2.68
N PHE A 84 0.57 5.69 -3.64
CA PHE A 84 -0.24 5.81 -4.85
C PHE A 84 -1.66 5.26 -4.72
N GLY A 85 -2.09 4.90 -3.50
CA GLY A 85 -3.41 4.30 -3.30
C GLY A 85 -3.48 2.83 -3.70
N VAL A 86 -4.70 2.33 -3.83
CA VAL A 86 -4.99 0.95 -4.26
C VAL A 86 -4.97 0.86 -5.78
N HIS A 87 -3.79 1.06 -6.37
CA HIS A 87 -3.60 0.98 -7.82
C HIS A 87 -3.44 -0.49 -8.30
N GLU A 88 -3.26 -0.68 -9.61
CA GLU A 88 -3.29 -2.02 -10.22
C GLU A 88 -2.29 -3.02 -9.63
N HIS A 89 -1.10 -2.58 -9.22
CA HIS A 89 -0.14 -3.47 -8.55
C HIS A 89 -0.69 -4.02 -7.22
N ILE A 90 -1.31 -3.17 -6.40
CA ILE A 90 -1.93 -3.61 -5.13
C ILE A 90 -3.11 -4.55 -5.39
N LYS A 91 -3.93 -4.25 -6.41
CA LYS A 91 -5.02 -5.14 -6.85
C LYS A 91 -4.49 -6.49 -7.33
N ASP A 92 -3.38 -6.49 -8.06
CA ASP A 92 -2.70 -7.73 -8.50
C ASP A 92 -2.17 -8.56 -7.33
N ILE A 93 -1.58 -7.93 -6.30
CA ILE A 93 -1.17 -8.62 -5.08
C ILE A 93 -2.37 -9.31 -4.41
N CYS A 94 -3.53 -8.64 -4.34
CA CYS A 94 -4.74 -9.25 -3.80
C CYS A 94 -5.16 -10.49 -4.62
N ARG A 95 -5.13 -10.42 -5.95
CA ARG A 95 -5.44 -11.57 -6.82
C ARG A 95 -4.44 -12.71 -6.64
N ARG A 96 -3.13 -12.43 -6.54
CA ARG A 96 -2.10 -13.44 -6.27
C ARG A 96 -2.31 -14.16 -4.95
N LEU A 97 -2.65 -13.43 -3.90
CA LEU A 97 -2.98 -14.02 -2.60
C LEU A 97 -4.25 -14.87 -2.69
N ALA A 98 -5.27 -14.41 -3.42
CA ALA A 98 -6.50 -15.16 -3.64
C ALA A 98 -6.27 -16.48 -4.40
N LYS A 99 -5.39 -16.50 -5.42
CA LYS A 99 -4.94 -17.74 -6.09
C LYS A 99 -4.27 -18.73 -5.14
N ARG A 100 -3.78 -18.28 -3.99
CA ARG A 100 -3.18 -19.10 -2.93
C ARG A 100 -4.18 -19.48 -1.81
N GLY A 101 -5.46 -19.15 -1.98
CA GLY A 101 -6.52 -19.54 -1.06
C GLY A 101 -6.83 -18.53 0.05
N TYR A 102 -6.33 -17.30 -0.03
CA TYR A 102 -6.60 -16.24 0.93
C TYR A 102 -7.77 -15.35 0.49
N LEU A 103 -8.46 -14.73 1.45
CA LEU A 103 -9.20 -13.50 1.21
C LEU A 103 -8.24 -12.34 1.42
N ALA A 104 -7.86 -11.67 0.35
CA ALA A 104 -7.01 -10.49 0.40
C ALA A 104 -7.86 -9.21 0.21
N VAL A 105 -7.65 -8.20 1.06
CA VAL A 105 -8.39 -6.93 1.03
C VAL A 105 -7.43 -5.77 1.16
N ALA A 106 -7.54 -4.82 0.25
CA ALA A 106 -6.77 -3.57 0.26
C ALA A 106 -7.73 -2.38 0.44
N PRO A 107 -7.80 -1.76 1.64
CA PRO A 107 -8.57 -0.54 1.85
C PRO A 107 -7.87 0.68 1.26
N GLU A 108 -8.65 1.67 0.74
CA GLU A 108 -8.13 2.94 0.25
C GLU A 108 -7.94 3.91 1.43
N LEU A 109 -6.78 3.85 2.06
CA LEU A 109 -6.48 4.54 3.32
C LEU A 109 -6.42 6.07 3.19
N PHE A 110 -6.30 6.59 1.97
CA PHE A 110 -6.20 8.03 1.69
C PHE A 110 -7.51 8.66 1.22
N PHE A 111 -8.56 7.87 1.07
CA PHE A 111 -9.82 8.29 0.47
C PHE A 111 -10.37 9.62 1.03
N ARG A 112 -10.27 9.82 2.35
CA ARG A 112 -10.77 11.03 3.01
C ARG A 112 -9.90 12.28 2.78
N GLN A 113 -8.63 12.10 2.45
CA GLN A 113 -7.68 13.19 2.21
C GLN A 113 -7.60 13.57 0.74
N GLY A 114 -7.93 12.66 -0.16
CA GLY A 114 -7.97 12.94 -1.59
C GLY A 114 -7.66 11.73 -2.47
N ASP A 115 -7.94 11.87 -3.73
CA ASP A 115 -7.68 10.87 -4.76
C ASP A 115 -6.27 11.04 -5.32
N VAL A 116 -5.34 10.24 -4.80
CA VAL A 116 -3.93 10.28 -5.22
C VAL A 116 -3.71 9.86 -6.66
N SER A 117 -4.65 9.12 -7.28
CA SER A 117 -4.53 8.69 -8.68
C SER A 117 -4.53 9.85 -9.68
N LYS A 118 -5.02 11.01 -9.25
CA LYS A 118 -5.08 12.25 -10.04
C LYS A 118 -3.87 13.15 -9.88
N ILE A 119 -2.99 12.85 -8.92
CA ILE A 119 -1.81 13.66 -8.61
C ILE A 119 -0.59 13.01 -9.27
N LYS A 120 0.11 13.76 -10.12
CA LYS A 120 1.28 13.24 -10.86
C LYS A 120 2.61 13.46 -10.10
N ASP A 121 2.66 14.49 -9.29
CA ASP A 121 3.88 14.83 -8.54
C ASP A 121 3.91 14.13 -7.19
N VAL A 122 5.00 13.40 -6.93
CA VAL A 122 5.17 12.61 -5.70
C VAL A 122 5.25 13.51 -4.46
N SER A 123 5.93 14.66 -4.57
CA SER A 123 6.05 15.60 -3.45
C SER A 123 4.66 16.16 -3.08
N GLU A 124 3.83 16.42 -4.09
CA GLU A 124 2.46 16.86 -3.87
C GLU A 124 1.60 15.77 -3.19
N ILE A 125 1.75 14.49 -3.57
CA ILE A 125 1.10 13.37 -2.87
C ILE A 125 1.51 13.34 -1.40
N LEU A 126 2.81 13.43 -1.13
CA LEU A 126 3.35 13.37 0.22
C LEU A 126 2.84 14.53 1.09
N GLU A 127 2.87 15.77 0.60
CA GLU A 127 2.53 16.96 1.37
C GLU A 127 1.02 17.16 1.52
N LYS A 128 0.26 16.94 0.44
CA LYS A 128 -1.18 17.27 0.43
C LYS A 128 -2.07 16.14 0.92
N VAL A 129 -1.60 14.89 0.81
CA VAL A 129 -2.39 13.71 1.16
C VAL A 129 -1.73 12.95 2.30
N VAL A 130 -0.58 12.31 2.07
CA VAL A 130 0.02 11.37 3.01
C VAL A 130 0.30 11.99 4.39
N ALA A 131 0.88 13.21 4.41
CA ALA A 131 1.18 13.92 5.65
C ALA A 131 -0.06 14.29 6.49
N LYS A 132 -1.24 14.21 5.90
CA LYS A 132 -2.52 14.56 6.56
C LYS A 132 -3.30 13.34 7.04
N VAL A 133 -2.79 12.14 6.84
CA VAL A 133 -3.44 10.89 7.26
C VAL A 133 -2.99 10.55 8.69
N PRO A 134 -3.87 10.66 9.70
CA PRO A 134 -3.51 10.28 11.06
C PRO A 134 -3.39 8.76 11.19
N ASP A 135 -2.40 8.27 11.93
CA ASP A 135 -2.24 6.84 12.20
C ASP A 135 -3.50 6.24 12.85
N ALA A 136 -4.16 6.98 13.73
CA ALA A 136 -5.41 6.54 14.34
C ALA A 136 -6.56 6.32 13.33
N GLN A 137 -6.60 7.09 12.23
CA GLN A 137 -7.54 6.84 11.12
C GLN A 137 -7.18 5.52 10.42
N VAL A 138 -5.90 5.34 10.10
CA VAL A 138 -5.42 4.12 9.43
C VAL A 138 -5.77 2.87 10.24
N MET A 139 -5.54 2.89 11.55
CA MET A 139 -5.87 1.75 12.42
C MET A 139 -7.37 1.45 12.42
N LYS A 140 -8.24 2.48 12.49
CA LYS A 140 -9.69 2.29 12.39
C LYS A 140 -10.13 1.70 11.05
N ASP A 141 -9.50 2.14 9.97
CA ASP A 141 -9.80 1.63 8.63
C ASP A 141 -9.36 0.17 8.47
N LEU A 142 -8.23 -0.21 9.07
CA LEU A 142 -7.80 -1.61 9.11
C LEU A 142 -8.72 -2.47 9.96
N ASP A 143 -9.15 -1.99 11.14
CA ASP A 143 -10.13 -2.70 11.98
C ASP A 143 -11.47 -2.90 11.25
N ALA A 144 -11.95 -1.85 10.57
CA ALA A 144 -13.15 -1.94 9.74
C ALA A 144 -12.98 -2.94 8.57
N THR A 145 -11.76 -3.02 8.01
CA THR A 145 -11.42 -3.98 6.95
C THR A 145 -11.45 -5.43 7.48
N VAL A 146 -10.97 -5.67 8.69
CA VAL A 146 -11.07 -6.98 9.35
C VAL A 146 -12.54 -7.36 9.57
N ALA A 147 -13.36 -6.43 10.07
CA ALA A 147 -14.79 -6.68 10.27
C ALA A 147 -15.50 -6.98 8.93
N TRP A 148 -15.19 -6.21 7.88
CA TRP A 148 -15.70 -6.45 6.53
C TRP A 148 -15.29 -7.82 6.01
N ALA A 149 -14.04 -8.23 6.19
CA ALA A 149 -13.55 -9.55 5.77
C ALA A 149 -14.32 -10.69 6.46
N GLY A 150 -14.62 -10.53 7.75
CA GLY A 150 -15.37 -11.53 8.52
C GLY A 150 -16.78 -11.80 7.98
N VAL A 151 -17.49 -10.77 7.50
CA VAL A 151 -18.81 -10.93 6.88
C VAL A 151 -18.75 -11.31 5.40
N ASN A 152 -17.56 -11.30 4.80
CA ASN A 152 -17.32 -11.65 3.40
C ASN A 152 -16.54 -12.97 3.22
N LYS A 153 -16.81 -13.95 4.07
CA LYS A 153 -16.25 -15.31 4.06
C LYS A 153 -14.81 -15.44 4.57
N GLY A 154 -14.27 -14.41 5.25
CA GLY A 154 -12.98 -14.47 5.88
C GLY A 154 -13.00 -15.11 7.27
N ASP A 155 -11.96 -15.84 7.60
CA ASP A 155 -11.68 -16.29 8.96
C ASP A 155 -10.73 -15.29 9.63
N THR A 156 -11.27 -14.38 10.42
CA THR A 156 -10.51 -13.32 11.09
C THR A 156 -9.60 -13.83 12.23
N LYS A 157 -9.69 -15.11 12.60
CA LYS A 157 -8.75 -15.75 13.53
C LYS A 157 -7.43 -16.11 12.85
N ARG A 158 -7.43 -16.22 11.53
CA ARG A 158 -6.26 -16.42 10.68
C ARG A 158 -6.00 -15.17 9.87
N LEU A 159 -5.53 -14.13 10.57
CA LEU A 159 -5.31 -12.79 10.03
C LEU A 159 -3.82 -12.52 9.86
N ALA A 160 -3.45 -11.98 8.72
CA ALA A 160 -2.14 -11.42 8.44
C ALA A 160 -2.29 -10.04 7.80
N VAL A 161 -1.22 -9.26 7.88
CA VAL A 161 -1.12 -7.95 7.23
C VAL A 161 0.18 -7.94 6.42
N THR A 162 0.14 -7.34 5.23
CA THR A 162 1.32 -7.04 4.41
C THR A 162 1.19 -5.64 3.85
N GLY A 163 2.32 -5.00 3.53
CA GLY A 163 2.29 -3.66 2.97
C GLY A 163 3.58 -3.32 2.24
N PHE A 164 3.50 -2.33 1.37
CA PHE A 164 4.60 -1.87 0.53
C PHE A 164 4.80 -0.37 0.73
N CYS A 165 6.05 0.10 0.76
CA CYS A 165 6.37 1.51 0.94
C CYS A 165 5.69 2.10 2.19
N TYR A 166 4.71 2.99 2.02
CA TYR A 166 3.89 3.53 3.11
C TYR A 166 3.23 2.40 3.92
N GLY A 167 2.64 1.41 3.24
CA GLY A 167 2.02 0.26 3.87
C GLY A 167 3.01 -0.59 4.67
N GLY A 168 4.27 -0.68 4.25
CA GLY A 168 5.33 -1.34 5.01
C GLY A 168 5.65 -0.66 6.35
N ARG A 169 5.38 0.65 6.47
CA ARG A 169 5.45 1.36 7.76
C ARG A 169 4.30 1.00 8.70
N ILE A 170 3.14 0.66 8.13
CA ILE A 170 1.92 0.36 8.88
C ILE A 170 1.94 -1.06 9.44
N THR A 171 2.57 -2.00 8.74
CA THR A 171 2.69 -3.42 9.12
C THR A 171 3.85 -3.67 10.07
#